data_c3cdd8dd2dcdad6e2e143555ffd22c8b
#
_entry.id   c3cdd8dd2dcdad6e2e143555ffd22c8b
#
_cell.length_a   1.000
_cell.length_b   1.000
_cell.length_c   1.000
_cell.angle_alpha   90.00
_cell.angle_beta   90.00
_cell.angle_gamma   90.00
#
_symmetry.space_group_name_H-M   'P 1'
#
loop_
_entity.id
_entity.type
_entity.pdbx_description
1 polymer ?
#
loop_
_entity_poly.entity_id
_entity_poly.type
_entity_poly.pdbx_seq_one_letter_code
_entity_poly.pdbx_strand_id
1 'polypeptide(L)'
;MSTAPRLTALDALHRSLGATMTDFAGWDMPLRYGSERDEHNAVRTKAGLFDLSHMGEITLTGPEAVKALDYALVGNISTVGVGRARYTHICQEDGGIVDDLIVYRLGETEYMVVANASNAQVVLDALTERAAGFDTEVRDDRDAYALIAVQGPESPGILASLTDADLDGLKYYAGLPGTVAGVPALIARTGYTGEDGFELFVAPEHAVELWQALTKAGEGVGLVPAGLSCRDTLRLEAGMPLYGHELTTSLTPFDAGLGRVVKFEKEGEFVGRAALEAAAERAATNPPRKLVGLIAEGRRVPRAGFPVVADGQVIGEVTSGAPSPTLGKPIAMAYVDAAHAAPGASGVGVDIRGTHEPYEVVALPFYKRQK
;
A
#
# COMPACT_ATOMS: atom_id res chain seq x y z
N MET A 1 -25.20 16.03 -2.50
CA MET A 1 -24.44 17.30 -2.34
C MET A 1 -23.00 16.89 -2.30
N SER A 2 -22.14 17.38 -3.19
CA SER A 2 -20.69 17.11 -3.11
C SER A 2 -20.19 17.83 -1.87
N THR A 3 -19.78 17.08 -0.86
CA THR A 3 -19.04 17.65 0.27
C THR A 3 -17.69 18.12 -0.25
N ALA A 4 -17.20 19.28 0.21
CA ALA A 4 -15.86 19.72 -0.14
C ALA A 4 -14.85 18.62 0.30
N PRO A 5 -13.78 18.38 -0.48
CA PRO A 5 -12.78 17.39 -0.10
C PRO A 5 -12.11 17.77 1.22
N ARG A 6 -11.68 16.77 1.99
CA ARG A 6 -10.86 16.97 3.18
C ARG A 6 -9.48 17.48 2.78
N LEU A 7 -8.87 18.28 3.63
CA LEU A 7 -7.52 18.82 3.43
C LEU A 7 -6.58 18.20 4.46
N THR A 8 -5.36 17.90 4.04
CA THR A 8 -4.30 17.51 4.98
C THR A 8 -3.71 18.74 5.67
N ALA A 9 -2.98 18.56 6.76
CA ALA A 9 -2.24 19.66 7.42
C ALA A 9 -1.19 20.30 6.50
N LEU A 10 -0.83 19.63 5.38
CA LEU A 10 0.16 20.06 4.41
C LEU A 10 -0.46 20.73 3.15
N ASP A 11 -1.79 20.82 3.03
CA ASP A 11 -2.47 21.33 1.81
C ASP A 11 -1.93 22.68 1.35
N ALA A 12 -1.87 23.68 2.25
CA ALA A 12 -1.38 25.01 1.91
C ALA A 12 0.09 24.99 1.45
N LEU A 13 0.91 24.11 2.05
CA LEU A 13 2.31 23.92 1.66
C LEU A 13 2.40 23.30 0.26
N HIS A 14 1.62 22.26 -0.04
CA HIS A 14 1.61 21.64 -1.37
C HIS A 14 1.27 22.64 -2.46
N ARG A 15 0.24 23.48 -2.24
CA ARG A 15 -0.12 24.55 -3.17
C ARG A 15 0.99 25.58 -3.35
N SER A 16 1.68 25.95 -2.27
CA SER A 16 2.81 26.88 -2.33
C SER A 16 4.01 26.32 -3.09
N LEU A 17 4.18 24.99 -3.07
CA LEU A 17 5.19 24.25 -3.85
C LEU A 17 4.77 24.02 -5.31
N GLY A 18 3.59 24.51 -5.74
CA GLY A 18 3.09 24.38 -7.10
C GLY A 18 2.53 23.00 -7.44
N ALA A 19 2.09 22.23 -6.45
CA ALA A 19 1.48 20.93 -6.68
C ALA A 19 0.20 21.03 -7.52
N THR A 20 0.04 20.13 -8.48
CA THR A 20 -1.25 19.86 -9.10
C THR A 20 -2.03 18.98 -8.12
N MET A 21 -3.16 19.48 -7.63
CA MET A 21 -4.01 18.77 -6.69
C MET A 21 -5.07 17.91 -7.39
N THR A 22 -5.56 16.87 -6.72
CA THR A 22 -6.63 16.01 -7.21
C THR A 22 -7.46 15.46 -6.06
N ASP A 23 -8.75 15.21 -6.32
CA ASP A 23 -9.56 14.41 -5.38
C ASP A 23 -9.05 12.97 -5.36
N PHE A 24 -8.77 12.48 -4.18
CA PHE A 24 -8.41 11.08 -3.94
C PHE A 24 -9.13 10.57 -2.69
N ALA A 25 -10.12 9.71 -2.87
CA ALA A 25 -10.93 9.15 -1.79
C ALA A 25 -11.57 10.24 -0.89
N GLY A 26 -11.97 11.37 -1.46
CA GLY A 26 -12.56 12.50 -0.74
C GLY A 26 -11.56 13.43 -0.06
N TRP A 27 -10.27 13.28 -0.33
CA TRP A 27 -9.20 14.17 0.09
C TRP A 27 -8.65 14.95 -1.10
N ASP A 28 -8.26 16.22 -0.89
CA ASP A 28 -7.52 16.99 -1.89
C ASP A 28 -6.01 16.71 -1.71
N MET A 29 -5.44 15.92 -2.61
CA MET A 29 -4.08 15.40 -2.49
C MET A 29 -3.18 15.87 -3.61
N PRO A 30 -1.85 16.00 -3.38
CA PRO A 30 -0.92 16.33 -4.44
C PRO A 30 -0.80 15.16 -5.43
N LEU A 31 -1.24 15.39 -6.66
CA LEU A 31 -1.09 14.43 -7.76
C LEU A 31 0.37 14.38 -8.22
N ARG A 32 1.00 15.56 -8.36
CA ARG A 32 2.40 15.76 -8.74
C ARG A 32 2.83 17.20 -8.48
N TYR A 33 4.14 17.43 -8.37
CA TYR A 33 4.74 18.78 -8.24
C TYR A 33 5.40 19.25 -9.53
N GLY A 34 5.76 18.34 -10.40
CA GLY A 34 6.37 18.61 -11.68
C GLY A 34 6.13 17.46 -12.64
N SER A 35 7.20 16.80 -13.06
CA SER A 35 7.14 15.61 -13.89
C SER A 35 7.03 14.35 -13.02
N GLU A 36 5.94 13.60 -13.16
CA GLU A 36 5.75 12.29 -12.56
C GLU A 36 6.97 11.37 -12.76
N ARG A 37 7.56 11.41 -13.96
CA ARG A 37 8.75 10.63 -14.29
C ARG A 37 9.98 11.06 -13.50
N ASP A 38 10.16 12.37 -13.28
CA ASP A 38 11.33 12.87 -12.56
C ASP A 38 11.19 12.61 -11.06
N GLU A 39 9.98 12.75 -10.50
CA GLU A 39 9.65 12.35 -9.14
C GLU A 39 9.92 10.85 -8.92
N HIS A 40 9.46 10.00 -9.82
CA HIS A 40 9.69 8.55 -9.79
C HIS A 40 11.20 8.22 -9.82
N ASN A 41 11.94 8.83 -10.75
CA ASN A 41 13.37 8.59 -10.88
C ASN A 41 14.15 9.07 -9.64
N ALA A 42 13.71 10.17 -9.02
CA ALA A 42 14.31 10.64 -7.77
C ALA A 42 14.10 9.62 -6.64
N VAL A 43 12.90 9.03 -6.49
CA VAL A 43 12.66 7.96 -5.51
C VAL A 43 13.53 6.73 -5.78
N ARG A 44 13.74 6.35 -7.05
CA ARG A 44 14.58 5.19 -7.42
C ARG A 44 16.07 5.41 -7.17
N THR A 45 16.56 6.65 -7.32
CA THR A 45 18.01 6.92 -7.34
C THR A 45 18.49 7.81 -6.21
N LYS A 46 17.56 8.48 -5.49
CA LYS A 46 17.84 9.45 -4.44
C LYS A 46 16.80 9.31 -3.31
N ALA A 47 15.86 10.25 -3.22
CA ALA A 47 14.71 10.16 -2.29
C ALA A 47 13.51 10.99 -2.77
N GLY A 48 12.32 10.58 -2.37
CA GLY A 48 11.07 11.32 -2.50
C GLY A 48 10.36 11.48 -1.16
N LEU A 49 9.67 12.59 -1.01
CA LEU A 49 8.89 12.95 0.17
C LEU A 49 7.41 12.98 -0.18
N PHE A 50 6.60 12.18 0.52
CA PHE A 50 5.18 11.99 0.24
C PHE A 50 4.33 12.42 1.43
N ASP A 51 3.20 13.06 1.16
CA ASP A 51 2.10 13.21 2.11
C ASP A 51 1.17 11.99 2.00
N LEU A 52 1.02 11.26 3.08
CA LEU A 52 0.16 10.09 3.20
C LEU A 52 -0.94 10.29 4.27
N SER A 53 -1.16 11.53 4.72
CA SER A 53 -2.10 11.87 5.80
C SER A 53 -3.58 11.59 5.46
N HIS A 54 -3.85 11.07 4.27
CA HIS A 54 -5.17 10.56 3.88
C HIS A 54 -5.43 9.12 4.34
N MET A 55 -4.38 8.40 4.78
CA MET A 55 -4.55 7.05 5.32
C MET A 55 -5.37 7.07 6.61
N GLY A 56 -5.88 5.91 7.01
CA GLY A 56 -6.75 5.79 8.17
C GLY A 56 -6.07 5.08 9.33
N GLU A 57 -5.76 5.79 10.40
CA GLU A 57 -5.22 5.25 11.64
C GLU A 57 -6.34 4.90 12.62
N ILE A 58 -6.35 3.65 13.10
CA ILE A 58 -7.30 3.12 14.07
C ILE A 58 -6.52 2.44 15.17
N THR A 59 -6.70 2.88 16.41
CA THR A 59 -5.99 2.30 17.55
C THR A 59 -6.90 1.36 18.33
N LEU A 60 -6.36 0.18 18.67
CA LEU A 60 -6.98 -0.77 19.59
C LEU A 60 -6.12 -0.86 20.87
N THR A 61 -6.76 -0.66 22.02
CA THR A 61 -6.10 -0.76 23.33
C THR A 61 -6.91 -1.62 24.29
N GLY A 62 -6.24 -2.38 25.14
CA GLY A 62 -6.88 -3.20 26.16
C GLY A 62 -6.29 -4.60 26.25
N PRO A 63 -6.59 -5.34 27.32
CA PRO A 63 -5.99 -6.65 27.58
C PRO A 63 -6.35 -7.72 26.54
N GLU A 64 -7.46 -7.54 25.81
CA GLU A 64 -7.89 -8.45 24.75
C GLU A 64 -7.78 -7.84 23.34
N ALA A 65 -7.11 -6.70 23.14
CA ALA A 65 -6.94 -6.06 21.85
C ALA A 65 -6.35 -7.02 20.79
N VAL A 66 -5.35 -7.83 21.17
CA VAL A 66 -4.75 -8.82 20.25
C VAL A 66 -5.73 -9.92 19.85
N LYS A 67 -6.59 -10.37 20.78
CA LYS A 67 -7.60 -11.40 20.48
C LYS A 67 -8.67 -10.85 19.54
N ALA A 68 -9.10 -9.61 19.77
CA ALA A 68 -10.02 -8.90 18.88
C ALA A 68 -9.44 -8.78 17.47
N LEU A 69 -8.16 -8.42 17.34
CA LEU A 69 -7.46 -8.34 16.06
C LEU A 69 -7.28 -9.72 15.40
N ASP A 70 -6.96 -10.77 16.16
CA ASP A 70 -6.85 -12.13 15.60
C ASP A 70 -8.22 -12.66 15.13
N TYR A 71 -9.32 -12.28 15.79
CA TYR A 71 -10.67 -12.58 15.32
C TYR A 71 -11.05 -11.75 14.09
N ALA A 72 -10.72 -10.47 14.08
CA ALA A 72 -11.13 -9.54 13.03
C ALA A 72 -10.36 -9.69 11.70
N LEU A 73 -9.09 -10.10 11.76
CA LEU A 73 -8.16 -10.09 10.64
C LEU A 73 -7.71 -11.52 10.27
N VAL A 74 -7.29 -11.71 9.03
CA VAL A 74 -6.84 -13.04 8.56
C VAL A 74 -5.41 -13.40 9.00
N GLY A 75 -4.60 -12.40 9.39
CA GLY A 75 -3.24 -12.60 9.91
C GLY A 75 -3.25 -13.07 11.37
N ASN A 76 -2.11 -13.57 11.85
CA ASN A 76 -1.89 -13.93 13.25
C ASN A 76 -1.16 -12.77 13.96
N ILE A 77 -1.93 -11.85 14.57
CA ILE A 77 -1.41 -10.62 15.19
C ILE A 77 -0.74 -10.92 16.52
N SER A 78 -1.19 -11.95 17.26
CA SER A 78 -0.56 -12.37 18.53
C SER A 78 0.92 -12.76 18.39
N THR A 79 1.37 -13.15 17.19
CA THR A 79 2.79 -13.44 16.93
C THR A 79 3.63 -12.21 16.55
N VAL A 80 3.03 -11.03 16.50
CA VAL A 80 3.75 -9.78 16.22
C VAL A 80 4.39 -9.27 17.52
N GLY A 81 5.70 -9.12 17.55
CA GLY A 81 6.41 -8.55 18.71
C GLY A 81 6.17 -7.04 18.86
N VAL A 82 6.34 -6.50 20.07
CA VAL A 82 6.29 -5.04 20.31
C VAL A 82 7.33 -4.34 19.42
N GLY A 83 6.95 -3.23 18.83
CA GLY A 83 7.76 -2.48 17.86
C GLY A 83 7.80 -3.11 16.45
N ARG A 84 7.01 -4.18 16.19
CA ARG A 84 6.91 -4.80 14.87
C ARG A 84 5.59 -4.45 14.20
N ALA A 85 5.57 -4.59 12.88
CA ALA A 85 4.38 -4.42 12.08
C ALA A 85 4.10 -5.67 11.22
N ARG A 86 2.85 -5.81 10.77
CA ARG A 86 2.43 -6.89 9.90
C ARG A 86 1.42 -6.39 8.86
N TYR A 87 1.68 -6.72 7.60
CA TYR A 87 0.71 -6.61 6.53
C TYR A 87 -0.30 -7.76 6.64
N THR A 88 -1.57 -7.45 6.54
CA THR A 88 -2.67 -8.41 6.62
C THR A 88 -3.89 -7.90 5.87
N HIS A 89 -4.95 -8.71 5.79
CA HIS A 89 -6.24 -8.32 5.24
C HIS A 89 -7.32 -8.40 6.30
N ILE A 90 -8.32 -7.52 6.16
CA ILE A 90 -9.64 -7.68 6.75
C ILE A 90 -10.57 -8.21 5.64
N CYS A 91 -11.27 -9.33 5.92
CA CYS A 91 -12.14 -10.00 4.94
C CYS A 91 -13.58 -10.04 5.44
N GLN A 92 -14.51 -10.24 4.51
CA GLN A 92 -15.92 -10.57 4.79
C GLN A 92 -16.05 -12.04 5.20
N GLU A 93 -17.25 -12.45 5.63
CA GLU A 93 -17.55 -13.86 5.97
C GLU A 93 -17.41 -14.80 4.77
N ASP A 94 -17.66 -14.32 3.55
CA ASP A 94 -17.45 -15.06 2.30
C ASP A 94 -15.99 -15.08 1.80
N GLY A 95 -15.07 -14.46 2.56
CA GLY A 95 -13.64 -14.39 2.26
C GLY A 95 -13.24 -13.22 1.36
N GLY A 96 -14.17 -12.40 0.89
CA GLY A 96 -13.88 -11.21 0.08
C GLY A 96 -13.08 -10.16 0.85
N ILE A 97 -12.09 -9.54 0.20
CA ILE A 97 -11.18 -8.59 0.83
C ILE A 97 -11.88 -7.24 1.00
N VAL A 98 -12.09 -6.80 2.24
CA VAL A 98 -12.62 -5.47 2.57
C VAL A 98 -11.53 -4.41 2.46
N ASP A 99 -10.33 -4.74 2.97
CA ASP A 99 -9.14 -3.89 2.83
C ASP A 99 -7.85 -4.68 3.09
N ASP A 100 -6.72 -4.12 2.66
CA ASP A 100 -5.38 -4.53 3.04
C ASP A 100 -4.78 -3.52 4.02
N LEU A 101 -4.18 -4.02 5.09
CA LEU A 101 -3.86 -3.24 6.29
C LEU A 101 -2.42 -3.47 6.73
N ILE A 102 -1.86 -2.47 7.40
CA ILE A 102 -0.67 -2.67 8.23
C ILE A 102 -1.08 -2.53 9.71
N VAL A 103 -0.74 -3.52 10.52
CA VAL A 103 -0.95 -3.50 11.97
C VAL A 103 0.40 -3.33 12.66
N TYR A 104 0.57 -2.26 13.41
CA TYR A 104 1.73 -2.00 14.27
C TYR A 104 1.39 -2.41 15.70
N ARG A 105 2.27 -3.16 16.36
CA ARG A 105 2.19 -3.38 17.80
C ARG A 105 3.03 -2.35 18.52
N LEU A 106 2.39 -1.34 19.09
CA LEU A 106 3.06 -0.22 19.74
C LEU A 106 3.43 -0.51 21.19
N GLY A 107 2.67 -1.36 21.87
CA GLY A 107 2.86 -1.76 23.25
C GLY A 107 2.39 -3.18 23.52
N GLU A 108 2.40 -3.61 24.78
CA GLU A 108 1.92 -4.96 25.14
C GLU A 108 0.43 -5.14 24.81
N THR A 109 -0.37 -4.09 24.96
CA THR A 109 -1.82 -4.10 24.75
C THR A 109 -2.27 -2.97 23.82
N GLU A 110 -1.37 -2.42 23.02
CA GLU A 110 -1.65 -1.28 22.14
C GLU A 110 -1.24 -1.59 20.70
N TYR A 111 -2.18 -1.41 19.78
CA TYR A 111 -2.03 -1.69 18.35
C TYR A 111 -2.59 -0.56 17.53
N MET A 112 -1.89 -0.19 16.46
CA MET A 112 -2.38 0.76 15.46
C MET A 112 -2.57 0.03 14.13
N VAL A 113 -3.77 0.13 13.57
CA VAL A 113 -4.15 -0.37 12.25
C VAL A 113 -4.14 0.81 11.29
N VAL A 114 -3.43 0.66 10.17
CA VAL A 114 -3.41 1.67 9.09
C VAL A 114 -4.17 1.09 7.90
N ALA A 115 -5.27 1.74 7.55
CA ALA A 115 -6.20 1.37 6.49
C ALA A 115 -6.07 2.29 5.27
N ASN A 116 -6.50 1.81 4.10
CA ASN A 116 -6.58 2.66 2.91
C ASN A 116 -7.64 3.76 3.08
N ALA A 117 -7.36 4.95 2.55
CA ALA A 117 -8.22 6.13 2.70
C ALA A 117 -9.68 5.90 2.30
N SER A 118 -9.91 5.20 1.18
CA SER A 118 -11.27 4.88 0.69
C SER A 118 -12.06 3.95 1.60
N ASN A 119 -11.36 3.17 2.42
CA ASN A 119 -11.94 2.11 3.25
C ASN A 119 -11.87 2.41 4.76
N ALA A 120 -11.20 3.50 5.15
CA ALA A 120 -10.93 3.79 6.57
C ALA A 120 -12.19 3.75 7.45
N GLN A 121 -13.34 4.26 6.97
CA GLN A 121 -14.59 4.19 7.72
C GLN A 121 -15.14 2.77 7.79
N VAL A 122 -15.12 2.03 6.68
CA VAL A 122 -15.62 0.64 6.64
C VAL A 122 -14.78 -0.26 7.53
N VAL A 123 -13.46 -0.04 7.57
CA VAL A 123 -12.54 -0.78 8.45
C VAL A 123 -12.78 -0.43 9.92
N LEU A 124 -12.97 0.85 10.24
CA LEU A 124 -13.30 1.30 11.61
C LEU A 124 -14.60 0.65 12.10
N ASP A 125 -15.65 0.68 11.28
CA ASP A 125 -16.96 0.10 11.62
C ASP A 125 -16.83 -1.42 11.83
N ALA A 126 -16.13 -2.12 10.93
CA ALA A 126 -15.91 -3.56 11.03
C ALA A 126 -15.05 -3.95 12.24
N LEU A 127 -13.99 -3.20 12.56
CA LEU A 127 -13.18 -3.44 13.75
C LEU A 127 -13.98 -3.18 15.04
N THR A 128 -14.78 -2.13 15.07
CA THR A 128 -15.65 -1.81 16.22
C THR A 128 -16.68 -2.91 16.46
N GLU A 129 -17.35 -3.37 15.41
CA GLU A 129 -18.32 -4.47 15.49
C GLU A 129 -17.66 -5.76 15.98
N ARG A 130 -16.53 -6.14 15.37
CA ARG A 130 -15.83 -7.40 15.66
C ARG A 130 -15.17 -7.40 17.03
N ALA A 131 -14.81 -6.23 17.55
CA ALA A 131 -14.20 -6.07 18.87
C ALA A 131 -15.23 -6.05 20.02
N ALA A 132 -16.53 -5.93 19.75
CA ALA A 132 -17.55 -5.73 20.77
C ALA A 132 -17.67 -6.85 21.85
N GLY A 133 -17.13 -8.04 21.56
CA GLY A 133 -17.07 -9.17 22.50
C GLY A 133 -15.80 -9.28 23.33
N PHE A 134 -14.86 -8.32 23.19
CA PHE A 134 -13.54 -8.35 23.82
C PHE A 134 -13.34 -7.16 24.76
N ASP A 135 -12.51 -7.34 25.78
CA ASP A 135 -12.09 -6.23 26.66
C ASP A 135 -11.04 -5.37 25.94
N THR A 136 -11.52 -4.54 25.03
CA THR A 136 -10.69 -3.64 24.22
C THR A 136 -11.48 -2.40 23.82
N GLU A 137 -10.78 -1.28 23.67
CA GLU A 137 -11.29 -0.04 23.12
C GLU A 137 -10.79 0.09 21.66
N VAL A 138 -11.70 0.50 20.76
CA VAL A 138 -11.37 0.87 19.38
C VAL A 138 -11.54 2.36 19.22
N ARG A 139 -10.47 3.06 18.86
CA ARG A 139 -10.44 4.52 18.72
C ARG A 139 -10.14 4.93 17.28
N ASP A 140 -10.92 5.89 16.79
CA ASP A 140 -10.66 6.56 15.51
C ASP A 140 -9.59 7.64 15.69
N ASP A 141 -8.41 7.40 15.16
CA ASP A 141 -7.26 8.31 15.24
C ASP A 141 -6.93 8.99 13.90
N ARG A 142 -7.84 8.94 12.92
CA ARG A 142 -7.63 9.50 11.55
C ARG A 142 -7.33 11.01 11.52
N ASP A 143 -7.72 11.73 12.54
CA ASP A 143 -7.44 13.16 12.70
C ASP A 143 -6.31 13.43 13.72
N ALA A 144 -5.76 12.39 14.34
CA ALA A 144 -4.69 12.51 15.32
C ALA A 144 -3.30 12.53 14.71
N TYR A 145 -3.18 12.08 13.44
CA TYR A 145 -1.89 11.96 12.76
C TYR A 145 -1.86 12.69 11.42
N ALA A 146 -0.70 13.24 11.13
CA ALA A 146 -0.22 13.46 9.77
C ALA A 146 0.82 12.37 9.49
N LEU A 147 0.79 11.81 8.28
CA LEU A 147 1.71 10.76 7.87
C LEU A 147 2.59 11.24 6.72
N ILE A 148 3.89 11.34 6.99
CA ILE A 148 4.89 11.79 6.01
C ILE A 148 5.82 10.62 5.70
N ALA A 149 6.03 10.30 4.42
CA ALA A 149 6.97 9.26 4.04
C ALA A 149 8.18 9.81 3.30
N VAL A 150 9.38 9.38 3.70
CA VAL A 150 10.63 9.60 2.98
C VAL A 150 11.14 8.28 2.43
N GLN A 151 11.21 8.17 1.09
CA GLN A 151 11.42 6.91 0.38
C GLN A 151 12.54 7.03 -0.65
N GLY A 152 13.38 6.01 -0.75
CA GLY A 152 14.50 5.97 -1.70
C GLY A 152 15.83 5.64 -1.02
N PRO A 153 16.89 5.36 -1.79
CA PRO A 153 18.19 4.92 -1.25
C PRO A 153 18.85 5.93 -0.30
N GLU A 154 18.57 7.22 -0.45
CA GLU A 154 19.13 8.27 0.42
C GLU A 154 18.29 8.52 1.70
N SER A 155 17.09 7.91 1.80
CA SER A 155 16.19 8.14 2.94
C SER A 155 16.79 7.80 4.31
N PRO A 156 17.63 6.73 4.48
CA PRO A 156 18.26 6.47 5.76
C PRO A 156 19.22 7.56 6.19
N GLY A 157 20.03 8.07 5.27
CA GLY A 157 20.98 9.16 5.55
C GLY A 157 20.30 10.48 5.87
N ILE A 158 19.22 10.82 5.15
CA ILE A 158 18.41 12.01 5.43
C ILE A 158 17.83 11.93 6.84
N LEU A 159 17.17 10.82 7.16
CA LEU A 159 16.48 10.69 8.46
C LEU A 159 17.49 10.61 9.61
N ALA A 160 18.62 9.92 9.45
CA ALA A 160 19.68 9.82 10.46
C ALA A 160 20.27 11.17 10.86
N SER A 161 20.23 12.18 9.96
CA SER A 161 20.68 13.54 10.27
C SER A 161 19.70 14.33 11.15
N LEU A 162 18.48 13.82 11.35
CA LEU A 162 17.40 14.51 12.04
C LEU A 162 16.92 13.78 13.32
N THR A 163 17.46 12.61 13.62
CA THR A 163 17.04 11.78 14.75
C THR A 163 18.22 11.07 15.41
N ASP A 164 18.12 10.86 16.73
CA ASP A 164 19.06 10.00 17.47
C ASP A 164 18.55 8.55 17.59
N ALA A 165 17.42 8.22 16.95
CA ALA A 165 16.88 6.86 16.94
C ALA A 165 17.81 5.88 16.21
N ASP A 166 17.90 4.65 16.72
CA ASP A 166 18.68 3.57 16.07
C ASP A 166 17.99 3.07 14.80
N LEU A 167 18.23 3.76 13.67
CA LEU A 167 17.68 3.38 12.38
C LEU A 167 18.31 2.12 11.79
N ASP A 168 19.55 1.81 12.15
CA ASP A 168 20.24 0.60 11.68
C ASP A 168 19.66 -0.65 12.31
N GLY A 169 19.29 -0.57 13.60
CA GLY A 169 18.58 -1.62 14.32
C GLY A 169 17.11 -1.75 13.92
N LEU A 170 16.50 -0.73 13.33
CA LEU A 170 15.10 -0.72 12.93
C LEU A 170 14.89 -1.57 11.67
N LYS A 171 14.32 -2.76 11.83
CA LYS A 171 14.07 -3.70 10.73
C LYS A 171 12.90 -3.26 9.86
N TYR A 172 12.89 -3.70 8.62
CA TYR A 172 11.72 -3.57 7.74
C TYR A 172 10.47 -4.19 8.39
N TYR A 173 9.32 -3.54 8.29
CA TYR A 173 8.09 -3.81 9.04
C TYR A 173 8.32 -3.74 10.56
N ALA A 174 8.90 -2.64 11.01
CA ALA A 174 9.02 -2.25 12.41
C ALA A 174 8.79 -0.75 12.58
N GLY A 175 8.40 -0.34 13.77
CA GLY A 175 8.27 1.05 14.17
C GLY A 175 8.76 1.25 15.61
N LEU A 176 9.29 2.43 15.89
CA LEU A 176 9.70 2.83 17.23
C LEU A 176 9.31 4.28 17.47
N PRO A 177 8.90 4.64 18.69
CA PRO A 177 8.72 6.03 19.07
C PRO A 177 10.07 6.72 19.14
N GLY A 178 10.11 7.98 18.69
CA GLY A 178 11.32 8.80 18.71
C GLY A 178 11.02 10.25 18.47
N THR A 179 12.07 11.03 18.17
CA THR A 179 11.96 12.42 17.74
C THR A 179 12.68 12.59 16.40
N VAL A 180 12.08 13.35 15.48
CA VAL A 180 12.69 13.71 14.21
C VAL A 180 12.68 15.23 14.11
N ALA A 181 13.83 15.85 13.97
CA ALA A 181 14.02 17.31 14.01
C ALA A 181 13.40 17.98 15.26
N GLY A 182 13.39 17.28 16.41
CA GLY A 182 12.77 17.73 17.65
C GLY A 182 11.26 17.44 17.77
N VAL A 183 10.62 16.93 16.69
CA VAL A 183 9.19 16.58 16.69
C VAL A 183 8.99 15.13 17.16
N PRO A 184 8.11 14.87 18.14
CA PRO A 184 7.75 13.51 18.52
C PRO A 184 7.11 12.77 17.33
N ALA A 185 7.56 11.55 17.06
CA ALA A 185 7.10 10.73 15.93
C ALA A 185 7.10 9.24 16.26
N LEU A 186 6.19 8.48 15.67
CA LEU A 186 6.42 7.06 15.44
C LEU A 186 7.19 6.92 14.13
N ILE A 187 8.39 6.39 14.20
CA ILE A 187 9.28 6.17 13.05
C ILE A 187 9.10 4.74 12.59
N ALA A 188 8.45 4.52 11.45
CA ALA A 188 8.22 3.20 10.89
C ALA A 188 9.08 2.97 9.64
N ARG A 189 9.76 1.81 9.55
CA ARG A 189 10.50 1.41 8.35
C ARG A 189 9.59 0.59 7.45
N THR A 190 8.70 1.29 6.79
CA THR A 190 7.67 0.78 5.88
C THR A 190 7.61 1.65 4.63
N GLY A 191 6.85 1.24 3.62
CA GLY A 191 6.66 2.00 2.41
C GLY A 191 5.97 1.19 1.31
N TYR A 192 5.57 1.89 0.24
CA TYR A 192 4.80 1.37 -0.89
C TYR A 192 5.50 1.64 -2.23
N THR A 193 6.82 1.78 -2.21
CA THR A 193 7.62 2.18 -3.38
C THR A 193 8.51 1.07 -3.93
N GLY A 194 8.77 0.03 -3.14
CA GLY A 194 9.78 -0.98 -3.44
C GLY A 194 11.20 -0.57 -3.06
N GLU A 195 11.41 0.69 -2.62
CA GLU A 195 12.67 1.19 -2.08
C GLU A 195 12.74 1.02 -0.55
N ASP A 196 13.89 1.34 0.02
CA ASP A 196 14.01 1.59 1.46
C ASP A 196 13.39 2.93 1.82
N GLY A 197 12.90 3.05 3.05
CA GLY A 197 12.29 4.29 3.47
C GLY A 197 11.57 4.19 4.78
N PHE A 198 11.03 5.33 5.19
CA PHE A 198 10.38 5.50 6.48
C PHE A 198 9.06 6.24 6.31
N GLU A 199 8.13 5.89 7.16
CA GLU A 199 6.84 6.54 7.35
C GLU A 199 6.82 7.13 8.75
N LEU A 200 6.53 8.41 8.86
CA LEU A 200 6.62 9.21 10.10
C LEU A 200 5.21 9.66 10.49
N PHE A 201 4.68 9.10 11.56
CA PHE A 201 3.40 9.49 12.13
C PHE A 201 3.65 10.58 13.17
N VAL A 202 3.10 11.75 12.95
CA VAL A 202 3.28 12.93 13.82
C VAL A 202 1.95 13.62 14.09
N ALA A 203 1.84 14.42 15.15
CA ALA A 203 0.67 15.26 15.34
C ALA A 203 0.54 16.28 14.18
N PRO A 204 -0.68 16.53 13.66
CA PRO A 204 -0.88 17.35 12.46
C PRO A 204 -0.28 18.76 12.53
N GLU A 205 -0.25 19.37 13.72
CA GLU A 205 0.34 20.67 13.95
C GLU A 205 1.85 20.74 13.69
N HIS A 206 2.53 19.61 13.72
CA HIS A 206 3.97 19.49 13.44
C HIS A 206 4.30 19.09 11.99
N ALA A 207 3.30 18.79 11.17
CA ALA A 207 3.51 18.26 9.83
C ALA A 207 4.33 19.20 8.93
N VAL A 208 4.01 20.50 8.94
CA VAL A 208 4.71 21.50 8.12
C VAL A 208 6.17 21.65 8.56
N GLU A 209 6.41 21.74 9.87
CA GLU A 209 7.76 21.84 10.44
C GLU A 209 8.61 20.61 10.04
N LEU A 210 8.07 19.42 10.23
CA LEU A 210 8.77 18.17 9.87
C LEU A 210 9.05 18.07 8.37
N TRP A 211 8.05 18.41 7.53
CA TRP A 211 8.23 18.42 6.07
C TRP A 211 9.38 19.34 5.65
N GLN A 212 9.42 20.55 6.20
CA GLN A 212 10.46 21.53 5.90
C GLN A 212 11.85 21.06 6.39
N ALA A 213 11.92 20.44 7.57
CA ALA A 213 13.15 19.88 8.11
C ALA A 213 13.70 18.75 7.22
N LEU A 214 12.85 17.81 6.79
CA LEU A 214 13.19 16.74 5.87
C LEU A 214 13.64 17.29 4.51
N THR A 215 12.91 18.26 3.95
CA THR A 215 13.26 18.91 2.68
C THR A 215 14.67 19.53 2.76
N LYS A 216 14.94 20.28 3.83
CA LYS A 216 16.25 20.91 4.05
C LYS A 216 17.38 19.90 4.20
N ALA A 217 17.17 18.83 4.97
CA ALA A 217 18.15 17.76 5.18
C ALA A 217 18.43 16.99 3.87
N GLY A 218 17.44 16.82 3.02
CA GLY A 218 17.53 16.09 1.77
C GLY A 218 17.96 16.92 0.55
N GLU A 219 18.07 18.27 0.67
CA GLU A 219 18.38 19.15 -0.45
C GLU A 219 19.69 18.77 -1.14
N GLY A 220 20.75 18.53 -0.36
CA GLY A 220 22.09 18.20 -0.89
C GLY A 220 22.19 16.86 -1.59
N VAL A 221 21.28 15.92 -1.32
CA VAL A 221 21.24 14.57 -1.93
C VAL A 221 20.14 14.44 -2.98
N GLY A 222 19.34 15.48 -3.20
CA GLY A 222 18.33 15.56 -4.26
C GLY A 222 17.01 14.92 -3.89
N LEU A 223 16.58 15.04 -2.63
CA LEU A 223 15.21 14.78 -2.20
C LEU A 223 14.25 15.71 -2.94
N VAL A 224 13.16 15.17 -3.45
CA VAL A 224 12.09 15.93 -4.09
C VAL A 224 10.74 15.62 -3.45
N PRO A 225 9.78 16.56 -3.45
CA PRO A 225 8.39 16.21 -3.16
C PRO A 225 7.84 15.32 -4.28
N ALA A 226 7.03 14.33 -3.92
CA ALA A 226 6.49 13.35 -4.85
C ALA A 226 5.00 13.11 -4.59
N GLY A 227 4.21 13.06 -5.68
CA GLY A 227 2.76 12.96 -5.61
C GLY A 227 2.22 11.56 -5.88
N LEU A 228 0.88 11.47 -5.94
CA LEU A 228 0.15 10.21 -6.12
C LEU A 228 0.46 9.53 -7.45
N SER A 229 0.69 10.29 -8.55
CA SER A 229 1.06 9.71 -9.85
C SER A 229 2.36 8.92 -9.77
N CYS A 230 3.37 9.50 -9.12
CA CYS A 230 4.66 8.86 -8.88
C CYS A 230 4.49 7.64 -7.94
N ARG A 231 3.71 7.77 -6.87
CA ARG A 231 3.40 6.67 -5.94
C ARG A 231 2.79 5.48 -6.68
N ASP A 232 1.86 5.71 -7.64
CA ASP A 232 1.23 4.63 -8.39
C ASP A 232 2.20 3.91 -9.33
N THR A 233 3.05 4.62 -10.05
CA THR A 233 4.05 3.99 -10.91
C THR A 233 5.09 3.21 -10.13
N LEU A 234 5.51 3.69 -8.95
CA LEU A 234 6.46 3.01 -8.06
C LEU A 234 5.89 1.70 -7.50
N ARG A 235 4.66 1.74 -6.95
CA ARG A 235 4.03 0.55 -6.38
C ARG A 235 3.77 -0.50 -7.46
N LEU A 236 3.36 -0.08 -8.68
CA LEU A 236 3.10 -0.97 -9.78
C LEU A 236 4.38 -1.70 -10.22
N GLU A 237 5.50 -0.98 -10.36
CA GLU A 237 6.80 -1.60 -10.65
C GLU A 237 7.22 -2.60 -9.55
N ALA A 238 6.93 -2.27 -8.29
CA ALA A 238 7.20 -3.16 -7.15
C ALA A 238 6.21 -4.33 -7.05
N GLY A 239 5.21 -4.41 -7.96
CA GLY A 239 4.20 -5.47 -7.96
C GLY A 239 3.28 -5.43 -6.73
N MET A 240 3.13 -4.27 -6.09
CA MET A 240 2.27 -4.10 -4.92
C MET A 240 0.83 -3.84 -5.35
N PRO A 241 -0.14 -4.60 -4.83
CA PRO A 241 -1.54 -4.44 -5.20
C PRO A 241 -2.11 -3.13 -4.67
N LEU A 242 -3.17 -2.65 -5.31
CA LEU A 242 -3.97 -1.50 -4.89
C LEU A 242 -5.41 -1.96 -4.66
N TYR A 243 -5.98 -1.61 -3.50
CA TYR A 243 -7.38 -1.85 -3.23
C TYR A 243 -8.29 -1.09 -4.22
N GLY A 244 -9.34 -1.75 -4.68
CA GLY A 244 -10.21 -1.26 -5.76
C GLY A 244 -9.74 -1.66 -7.16
N HIS A 245 -8.54 -2.23 -7.28
CA HIS A 245 -7.91 -2.70 -8.52
C HIS A 245 -7.59 -4.20 -8.44
N GLU A 246 -6.50 -4.55 -7.77
CA GLU A 246 -6.08 -5.93 -7.55
C GLU A 246 -6.80 -6.61 -6.39
N LEU A 247 -7.29 -5.82 -5.43
CA LEU A 247 -7.98 -6.29 -4.24
C LEU A 247 -9.38 -5.70 -4.20
N THR A 248 -10.40 -6.54 -3.99
CA THR A 248 -11.81 -6.13 -3.92
C THR A 248 -12.59 -7.10 -3.04
N THR A 249 -13.82 -6.75 -2.71
CA THR A 249 -14.73 -7.65 -1.98
C THR A 249 -15.16 -8.89 -2.76
N SER A 250 -14.92 -8.95 -4.08
CA SER A 250 -15.21 -10.12 -4.91
C SER A 250 -14.03 -11.09 -5.04
N LEU A 251 -12.88 -10.77 -4.46
CA LEU A 251 -11.63 -11.53 -4.52
C LEU A 251 -11.19 -11.94 -3.11
N THR A 252 -10.69 -13.16 -3.00
CA THR A 252 -10.05 -13.64 -1.77
C THR A 252 -8.54 -13.39 -1.82
N PRO A 253 -7.84 -13.42 -0.67
CA PRO A 253 -6.38 -13.37 -0.65
C PRO A 253 -5.69 -14.42 -1.53
N PHE A 254 -6.35 -15.56 -1.74
CA PHE A 254 -5.83 -16.65 -2.58
C PHE A 254 -5.93 -16.31 -4.06
N ASP A 255 -7.00 -15.66 -4.49
CA ASP A 255 -7.17 -15.19 -5.87
C ASP A 255 -6.12 -14.15 -6.22
N ALA A 256 -5.79 -13.27 -5.26
CA ALA A 256 -4.76 -12.23 -5.40
C ALA A 256 -3.31 -12.75 -5.29
N GLY A 257 -3.11 -14.06 -5.08
CA GLY A 257 -1.77 -14.62 -4.86
C GLY A 257 -1.16 -14.28 -3.48
N LEU A 258 -1.94 -13.74 -2.57
CA LEU A 258 -1.56 -13.28 -1.23
C LEU A 258 -2.00 -14.26 -0.13
N GLY A 259 -2.34 -15.49 -0.45
CA GLY A 259 -2.82 -16.50 0.49
C GLY A 259 -1.90 -16.73 1.70
N ARG A 260 -0.60 -16.38 1.61
CA ARG A 260 0.36 -16.49 2.71
C ARG A 260 0.05 -15.57 3.90
N VAL A 261 -0.74 -14.49 3.70
CA VAL A 261 -1.14 -13.60 4.80
C VAL A 261 -2.21 -14.24 5.69
N VAL A 262 -2.97 -15.21 5.16
CA VAL A 262 -3.99 -15.95 5.90
C VAL A 262 -3.31 -17.00 6.79
N LYS A 263 -3.62 -16.96 8.08
CA LYS A 263 -3.01 -17.81 9.11
C LYS A 263 -4.05 -18.72 9.76
N PHE A 264 -4.25 -19.89 9.15
CA PHE A 264 -5.18 -20.90 9.67
C PHE A 264 -4.69 -21.56 10.97
N GLU A 265 -3.37 -21.54 11.21
CA GLU A 265 -2.73 -22.11 12.40
C GLU A 265 -2.91 -21.26 13.67
N LYS A 266 -3.45 -20.05 13.59
CA LYS A 266 -3.73 -19.21 14.77
C LYS A 266 -4.84 -19.80 15.63
N GLU A 267 -4.79 -19.52 16.92
CA GLU A 267 -5.83 -19.95 17.86
C GLU A 267 -7.17 -19.29 17.60
N GLY A 268 -8.25 -20.05 17.76
CA GLY A 268 -9.63 -19.58 17.66
C GLY A 268 -10.12 -19.36 16.22
N GLU A 269 -11.36 -18.92 16.15
CA GLU A 269 -12.03 -18.57 14.91
C GLU A 269 -11.66 -17.15 14.48
N PHE A 270 -11.81 -16.89 13.18
CA PHE A 270 -11.72 -15.54 12.61
C PHE A 270 -12.73 -15.37 11.47
N VAL A 271 -13.12 -14.14 11.21
CA VAL A 271 -14.12 -13.81 10.19
C VAL A 271 -13.69 -14.31 8.82
N GLY A 272 -14.53 -15.11 8.17
CA GLY A 272 -14.29 -15.68 6.85
C GLY A 272 -13.46 -16.96 6.81
N ARG A 273 -13.07 -17.56 7.96
CA ARG A 273 -12.20 -18.76 8.03
C ARG A 273 -12.68 -19.87 7.09
N ALA A 274 -13.91 -20.33 7.20
CA ALA A 274 -14.42 -21.44 6.39
C ALA A 274 -14.40 -21.16 4.88
N ALA A 275 -14.78 -19.94 4.49
CA ALA A 275 -14.73 -19.51 3.09
C ALA A 275 -13.30 -19.43 2.56
N LEU A 276 -12.37 -18.97 3.38
CA LEU A 276 -10.94 -18.87 3.03
C LEU A 276 -10.26 -20.25 2.97
N GLU A 277 -10.63 -21.20 3.82
CA GLU A 277 -10.18 -22.61 3.71
C GLU A 277 -10.62 -23.21 2.36
N ALA A 278 -11.89 -23.05 2.00
CA ALA A 278 -12.38 -23.48 0.70
C ALA A 278 -11.70 -22.74 -0.48
N ALA A 279 -11.39 -21.45 -0.34
CA ALA A 279 -10.64 -20.68 -1.34
C ALA A 279 -9.19 -21.19 -1.49
N ALA A 280 -8.54 -21.55 -0.38
CA ALA A 280 -7.21 -22.13 -0.39
C ALA A 280 -7.17 -23.47 -1.15
N GLU A 281 -8.13 -24.36 -0.91
CA GLU A 281 -8.27 -25.63 -1.63
C GLU A 281 -8.49 -25.41 -3.13
N ARG A 282 -9.38 -24.49 -3.51
CA ARG A 282 -9.59 -24.13 -4.93
C ARG A 282 -8.33 -23.60 -5.59
N ALA A 283 -7.62 -22.69 -4.93
CA ALA A 283 -6.39 -22.11 -5.45
C ALA A 283 -5.27 -23.15 -5.64
N ALA A 284 -5.21 -24.15 -4.77
CA ALA A 284 -4.23 -25.23 -4.85
C ALA A 284 -4.51 -26.25 -5.97
N THR A 285 -5.79 -26.50 -6.29
CA THR A 285 -6.20 -27.56 -7.22
C THR A 285 -6.49 -27.03 -8.62
N ASN A 286 -7.26 -25.97 -8.73
CA ASN A 286 -7.70 -25.42 -10.01
C ASN A 286 -8.04 -23.92 -9.89
N PRO A 287 -7.05 -23.03 -9.79
CA PRO A 287 -7.33 -21.59 -9.73
C PRO A 287 -7.93 -21.15 -11.07
N PRO A 288 -9.10 -20.47 -11.07
CA PRO A 288 -9.72 -20.03 -12.32
C PRO A 288 -8.91 -18.93 -13.00
N ARG A 289 -8.34 -18.01 -12.23
CA ARG A 289 -7.51 -16.89 -12.69
C ARG A 289 -6.30 -16.70 -11.78
N LYS A 290 -5.29 -15.98 -12.31
CA LYS A 290 -4.11 -15.56 -11.55
C LYS A 290 -3.78 -14.11 -11.85
N LEU A 291 -3.31 -13.41 -10.82
CA LEU A 291 -2.71 -12.10 -10.96
C LEU A 291 -1.30 -12.24 -11.57
N VAL A 292 -1.05 -11.56 -12.68
CA VAL A 292 0.22 -11.60 -13.39
C VAL A 292 0.71 -10.20 -13.74
N GLY A 293 2.01 -10.08 -14.01
CA GLY A 293 2.59 -8.92 -14.67
C GLY A 293 2.50 -9.05 -16.20
N LEU A 294 2.27 -7.93 -16.86
CA LEU A 294 2.29 -7.79 -18.32
C LEU A 294 3.26 -6.68 -18.69
N ILE A 295 4.16 -6.94 -19.66
CA ILE A 295 5.12 -5.96 -20.18
C ILE A 295 5.10 -5.93 -21.70
N ALA A 296 5.29 -4.77 -22.31
CA ALA A 296 5.31 -4.63 -23.76
C ALA A 296 6.53 -3.84 -24.25
N GLU A 297 6.93 -4.08 -25.50
CA GLU A 297 7.95 -3.28 -26.20
C GLU A 297 7.35 -2.03 -26.88
N GLY A 298 6.02 -1.95 -27.00
CA GLY A 298 5.28 -0.83 -27.59
C GLY A 298 5.28 0.42 -26.71
N ARG A 299 4.43 1.38 -27.07
CA ARG A 299 4.27 2.64 -26.30
C ARG A 299 2.87 2.80 -25.72
N ARG A 300 1.92 1.95 -26.10
CA ARG A 300 0.55 2.05 -25.63
C ARG A 300 0.42 1.45 -24.25
N VAL A 301 -0.09 2.26 -23.32
CA VAL A 301 -0.27 1.89 -21.93
C VAL A 301 -1.72 1.43 -21.71
N PRO A 302 -1.94 0.23 -21.19
CA PRO A 302 -3.28 -0.22 -20.88
C PRO A 302 -3.80 0.48 -19.61
N ARG A 303 -5.12 0.43 -19.42
CA ARG A 303 -5.80 0.95 -18.24
C ARG A 303 -6.62 -0.16 -17.61
N ALA A 304 -7.00 0.02 -16.36
CA ALA A 304 -7.94 -0.88 -15.68
C ALA A 304 -9.20 -1.08 -16.53
N GLY A 305 -9.70 -2.30 -16.59
CA GLY A 305 -10.86 -2.71 -17.39
C GLY A 305 -10.55 -3.07 -18.84
N PHE A 306 -9.31 -2.91 -19.32
CA PHE A 306 -8.96 -3.32 -20.69
C PHE A 306 -8.84 -4.84 -20.79
N PRO A 307 -9.47 -5.47 -21.82
CA PRO A 307 -9.42 -6.92 -21.98
C PRO A 307 -8.00 -7.43 -22.26
N VAL A 308 -7.59 -8.47 -21.57
CA VAL A 308 -6.44 -9.29 -21.95
C VAL A 308 -6.92 -10.37 -22.89
N VAL A 309 -6.25 -10.55 -24.02
CA VAL A 309 -6.69 -11.43 -25.10
C VAL A 309 -5.57 -12.39 -25.51
N ALA A 310 -5.95 -13.60 -25.88
CA ALA A 310 -5.08 -14.59 -26.53
C ALA A 310 -5.88 -15.34 -27.59
N ASP A 311 -5.29 -15.59 -28.76
CA ASP A 311 -5.91 -16.30 -29.89
C ASP A 311 -7.31 -15.73 -30.25
N GLY A 312 -7.48 -14.41 -30.13
CA GLY A 312 -8.74 -13.71 -30.42
C GLY A 312 -9.83 -13.86 -29.36
N GLN A 313 -9.55 -14.47 -28.22
CA GLN A 313 -10.48 -14.64 -27.11
C GLN A 313 -10.06 -13.79 -25.91
N VAL A 314 -11.04 -13.27 -25.15
CA VAL A 314 -10.79 -12.59 -23.88
C VAL A 314 -10.45 -13.63 -22.83
N ILE A 315 -9.26 -13.53 -22.27
CA ILE A 315 -8.73 -14.44 -21.23
C ILE A 315 -8.58 -13.76 -19.87
N GLY A 316 -8.88 -12.46 -19.78
CA GLY A 316 -8.71 -11.72 -18.53
C GLY A 316 -8.92 -10.23 -18.67
N GLU A 317 -8.53 -9.50 -17.63
CA GLU A 317 -8.71 -8.05 -17.56
C GLU A 317 -7.53 -7.39 -16.85
N VAL A 318 -7.12 -6.24 -17.35
CA VAL A 318 -6.11 -5.37 -16.71
C VAL A 318 -6.71 -4.73 -15.47
N THR A 319 -5.99 -4.82 -14.35
CA THR A 319 -6.36 -4.18 -13.08
C THR A 319 -5.65 -2.85 -12.89
N SER A 320 -4.37 -2.78 -13.24
CA SER A 320 -3.55 -1.55 -13.18
C SER A 320 -2.62 -1.47 -14.37
N GLY A 321 -2.35 -0.27 -14.88
CA GLY A 321 -1.41 -0.11 -15.99
C GLY A 321 -0.83 1.31 -16.06
N ALA A 322 0.49 1.37 -16.25
CA ALA A 322 1.24 2.61 -16.34
C ALA A 322 2.48 2.48 -17.26
N PRO A 323 3.03 3.59 -17.73
CA PRO A 323 4.41 3.57 -18.23
C PRO A 323 5.34 3.32 -17.04
N SER A 324 6.31 2.42 -17.17
CA SER A 324 7.39 2.27 -16.18
C SER A 324 8.53 3.22 -16.50
N PRO A 325 8.80 4.23 -15.66
CA PRO A 325 9.96 5.09 -15.89
C PRO A 325 11.29 4.36 -15.75
N THR A 326 11.37 3.37 -14.84
CA THR A 326 12.58 2.57 -14.61
C THR A 326 12.89 1.66 -15.80
N LEU A 327 11.89 0.98 -16.37
CA LEU A 327 12.08 0.03 -17.44
C LEU A 327 11.97 0.65 -18.84
N GLY A 328 11.42 1.87 -18.94
CA GLY A 328 11.15 2.54 -20.22
C GLY A 328 10.07 1.87 -21.07
N LYS A 329 9.21 1.05 -20.46
CA LYS A 329 8.20 0.21 -21.13
C LYS A 329 6.83 0.34 -20.47
N PRO A 330 5.73 0.10 -21.19
CA PRO A 330 4.42 -0.10 -20.58
C PRO A 330 4.40 -1.38 -19.76
N ILE A 331 3.85 -1.28 -18.54
CA ILE A 331 3.60 -2.42 -17.66
C ILE A 331 2.15 -2.41 -17.18
N ALA A 332 1.64 -3.59 -16.85
CA ALA A 332 0.33 -3.74 -16.24
C ALA A 332 0.27 -4.93 -15.30
N MET A 333 -0.60 -4.87 -14.31
CA MET A 333 -1.09 -6.04 -13.60
C MET A 333 -2.45 -6.44 -14.16
N ALA A 334 -2.72 -7.74 -14.22
CA ALA A 334 -3.95 -8.26 -14.79
C ALA A 334 -4.32 -9.60 -14.15
N TYR A 335 -5.61 -9.86 -14.02
CA TYR A 335 -6.11 -11.21 -13.79
C TYR A 335 -6.31 -11.91 -15.13
N VAL A 336 -5.67 -13.04 -15.31
CA VAL A 336 -5.79 -13.86 -16.53
C VAL A 336 -6.15 -15.31 -16.18
N ASP A 337 -6.81 -16.00 -17.09
CA ASP A 337 -7.10 -17.42 -16.95
C ASP A 337 -5.82 -18.20 -16.67
N ALA A 338 -5.87 -19.13 -15.74
CA ALA A 338 -4.68 -19.82 -15.22
C ALA A 338 -3.85 -20.53 -16.31
N ALA A 339 -4.50 -20.96 -17.41
CA ALA A 339 -3.85 -21.57 -18.56
C ALA A 339 -2.86 -20.64 -19.28
N HIS A 340 -3.06 -19.32 -19.18
CA HIS A 340 -2.24 -18.29 -19.84
C HIS A 340 -1.35 -17.50 -18.85
N ALA A 341 -1.32 -17.90 -17.57
CA ALA A 341 -0.64 -17.16 -16.52
C ALA A 341 0.86 -17.48 -16.36
N ALA A 342 1.40 -18.39 -17.16
CA ALA A 342 2.81 -18.74 -17.05
C ALA A 342 3.69 -17.63 -17.65
N PRO A 343 4.79 -17.21 -16.99
CA PRO A 343 5.73 -16.27 -17.56
C PRO A 343 6.25 -16.78 -18.91
N GLY A 344 6.29 -15.90 -19.91
CA GLY A 344 6.65 -16.24 -21.28
C GLY A 344 5.53 -16.87 -22.12
N ALA A 345 4.28 -16.90 -21.63
CA ALA A 345 3.14 -17.37 -22.42
C ALA A 345 3.02 -16.55 -23.71
N SER A 346 2.96 -17.26 -24.85
CA SER A 346 2.90 -16.65 -26.19
C SER A 346 1.48 -16.24 -26.57
N GLY A 347 1.36 -15.27 -27.49
CA GLY A 347 0.08 -14.87 -28.07
C GLY A 347 -0.80 -14.01 -27.16
N VAL A 348 -0.31 -13.64 -25.97
CA VAL A 348 -1.03 -12.77 -25.05
C VAL A 348 -0.88 -11.32 -25.49
N GLY A 349 -1.95 -10.55 -25.40
CA GLY A 349 -1.97 -9.13 -25.64
C GLY A 349 -3.07 -8.43 -24.88
N VAL A 350 -3.14 -7.12 -25.02
CA VAL A 350 -4.21 -6.31 -24.46
C VAL A 350 -4.95 -5.61 -25.59
N ASP A 351 -6.28 -5.68 -25.57
CA ASP A 351 -7.10 -4.88 -26.48
C ASP A 351 -7.14 -3.44 -25.97
N ILE A 352 -6.40 -2.57 -26.62
CA ILE A 352 -6.38 -1.15 -26.33
C ILE A 352 -7.26 -0.42 -27.34
N ARG A 353 -8.54 -0.22 -26.99
CA ARG A 353 -9.53 0.49 -27.81
C ARG A 353 -9.69 -0.12 -29.23
N GLY A 354 -9.84 -1.45 -29.30
CA GLY A 354 -10.00 -2.17 -30.57
C GLY A 354 -8.69 -2.46 -31.32
N THR A 355 -7.54 -2.20 -30.68
CA THR A 355 -6.23 -2.58 -31.23
C THR A 355 -5.58 -3.60 -30.31
N HIS A 356 -5.26 -4.76 -30.88
CA HIS A 356 -4.50 -5.78 -30.18
C HIS A 356 -3.03 -5.36 -30.08
N GLU A 357 -2.59 -5.05 -28.84
CA GLU A 357 -1.19 -4.76 -28.55
C GLU A 357 -0.54 -5.98 -27.88
N PRO A 358 0.58 -6.49 -28.40
CA PRO A 358 1.24 -7.66 -27.82
C PRO A 358 1.87 -7.32 -26.46
N TYR A 359 1.61 -8.19 -25.49
CA TYR A 359 2.19 -8.14 -24.14
C TYR A 359 2.77 -9.50 -23.79
N GLU A 360 3.84 -9.50 -23.05
CA GLU A 360 4.44 -10.69 -22.45
C GLU A 360 3.98 -10.84 -21.00
N VAL A 361 3.60 -12.05 -20.61
CA VAL A 361 3.33 -12.40 -19.22
C VAL A 361 4.65 -12.54 -18.47
N VAL A 362 4.82 -11.81 -17.38
CA VAL A 362 6.02 -11.84 -16.55
C VAL A 362 5.69 -12.08 -15.08
N ALA A 363 6.67 -12.57 -14.34
CA ALA A 363 6.54 -12.70 -12.90
C ALA A 363 6.62 -11.32 -12.21
N LEU A 364 5.80 -11.13 -11.18
CA LEU A 364 5.91 -9.96 -10.29
C LEU A 364 6.97 -10.18 -9.22
N PRO A 365 7.62 -9.11 -8.75
CA PRO A 365 7.54 -7.72 -9.20
C PRO A 365 8.33 -7.45 -10.49
N PHE A 366 8.00 -6.36 -11.19
CA PHE A 366 8.75 -5.89 -12.37
C PHE A 366 10.12 -5.32 -11.99
N TYR A 367 10.20 -4.69 -10.83
CA TYR A 367 11.40 -4.07 -10.28
C TYR A 367 11.69 -4.60 -8.88
N LYS A 368 12.97 -4.86 -8.62
CA LYS A 368 13.49 -5.15 -7.27
C LYS A 368 14.71 -4.29 -7.02
N ARG A 369 14.72 -3.57 -5.91
CA ARG A 369 15.92 -2.82 -5.49
C ARG A 369 17.10 -3.76 -5.30
N GLN A 370 18.27 -3.29 -5.70
CA GLN A 370 19.54 -3.95 -5.34
C GLN A 370 19.79 -3.70 -3.84
N LYS A 371 20.21 -4.73 -3.12
CA LYS A 371 20.54 -4.65 -1.69
C LYS A 371 21.95 -4.17 -1.52
#